data_8b2afc9afd11238d692e840bfdd45440
#
_entry.id   8b2afc9afd11238d692e840bfdd45440
#
_cell.length_a   1.000
_cell.length_b   1.000
_cell.length_c   1.000
_cell.angle_alpha   90.00
_cell.angle_beta   90.00
_cell.angle_gamma   90.00
#
_symmetry.space_group_name_H-M   'P 1'
#
loop_
_entity.id
_entity.type
_entity.pdbx_description
1 polymer ?
#
loop_
_entity_poly.entity_id
_entity_poly.type
_entity_poly.pdbx_seq_one_letter_code
_entity_poly.pdbx_strand_id
1 'polypeptide(L)'
;MSPLPGIKQFDLTGRAALITGGSKGLGLAMAAGLASAGADVVLTSRTESEVSTAAAEVAEQFGKRAIGLQADVSAPDDCRRVVEQASDAFGKIDILINNAGINTRGSIEELTYEEFQSVERINVDGVWLMAKAVVPKMKEAGYGRIINMASTLGVVGLSNRTPYATSKGAVVQMTRALALELAATGITCNAICPGPFLTPMNVPIADDEQTKKFIVGAVALERWGQMEEIQGAAILLASGASSYMTGSLLMVDGGWTAR
;
A
#
# COMPACT_ATOMS: atom_id res chain seq x y z
N MET A 1 -36.36 -2.24 10.23
CA MET A 1 -35.01 -1.88 9.72
C MET A 1 -33.97 -2.63 10.55
N SER A 2 -33.01 -3.30 9.92
CA SER A 2 -31.88 -3.84 10.66
C SER A 2 -31.07 -2.67 11.27
N PRO A 3 -30.55 -2.82 12.51
CA PRO A 3 -29.76 -1.75 13.13
C PRO A 3 -28.51 -1.46 12.31
N LEU A 4 -28.18 -0.18 12.16
CA LEU A 4 -26.96 0.24 11.44
C LEU A 4 -25.73 -0.18 12.23
N PRO A 5 -24.70 -0.77 11.58
CA PRO A 5 -23.56 -1.39 12.25
C PRO A 5 -22.60 -0.40 12.93
N GLY A 6 -22.60 0.87 12.52
CA GLY A 6 -21.71 1.89 13.08
C GLY A 6 -20.23 1.51 12.99
N ILE A 7 -19.49 1.71 14.08
CA ILE A 7 -18.04 1.46 14.16
C ILE A 7 -17.66 -0.01 13.91
N LYS A 8 -18.59 -0.95 14.09
CA LYS A 8 -18.35 -2.38 13.84
C LYS A 8 -18.02 -2.68 12.36
N GLN A 9 -18.34 -1.76 11.43
CA GLN A 9 -17.93 -1.91 10.03
C GLN A 9 -16.42 -1.92 9.83
N PHE A 10 -15.65 -1.36 10.76
CA PHE A 10 -14.20 -1.30 10.73
C PHE A 10 -13.51 -2.53 11.34
N ASP A 11 -14.28 -3.45 11.91
CA ASP A 11 -13.74 -4.68 12.49
C ASP A 11 -13.20 -5.62 11.40
N LEU A 12 -11.94 -6.01 11.57
CA LEU A 12 -11.21 -6.90 10.67
C LEU A 12 -10.97 -8.28 11.31
N THR A 13 -11.65 -8.58 12.43
CA THR A 13 -11.52 -9.89 13.10
C THR A 13 -11.82 -11.03 12.12
N GLY A 14 -10.90 -12.00 12.06
CA GLY A 14 -10.99 -13.13 11.14
C GLY A 14 -10.63 -12.81 9.68
N ARG A 15 -10.09 -11.63 9.38
CA ARG A 15 -9.52 -11.28 8.07
C ARG A 15 -8.03 -11.57 8.02
N ALA A 16 -7.54 -11.93 6.84
CA ALA A 16 -6.13 -12.12 6.54
C ALA A 16 -5.67 -11.09 5.50
N ALA A 17 -4.62 -10.34 5.84
CA ALA A 17 -4.07 -9.28 4.99
C ALA A 17 -2.64 -9.61 4.55
N LEU A 18 -2.35 -9.42 3.26
CA LEU A 18 -1.01 -9.53 2.67
C LEU A 18 -0.53 -8.12 2.30
N ILE A 19 0.61 -7.70 2.86
CA ILE A 19 1.18 -6.38 2.69
C ILE A 19 2.58 -6.47 2.08
N THR A 20 2.76 -5.94 0.88
CA THR A 20 4.09 -5.88 0.24
C THR A 20 4.90 -4.69 0.74
N GLY A 21 6.22 -4.87 0.89
CA GLY A 21 7.09 -3.84 1.48
C GLY A 21 6.71 -3.53 2.93
N GLY A 22 6.30 -4.57 3.68
CA GLY A 22 5.75 -4.46 5.02
C GLY A 22 6.78 -4.39 6.16
N SER A 23 8.08 -4.47 5.87
CA SER A 23 9.12 -4.50 6.92
C SER A 23 9.38 -3.14 7.58
N LYS A 24 8.97 -2.03 6.96
CA LYS A 24 9.21 -0.66 7.47
C LYS A 24 8.27 0.37 6.83
N GLY A 25 8.32 1.59 7.35
CA GLY A 25 7.62 2.74 6.79
C GLY A 25 6.10 2.56 6.74
N LEU A 26 5.46 3.07 5.68
CA LEU A 26 4.00 3.03 5.54
C LEU A 26 3.44 1.60 5.50
N GLY A 27 4.18 0.64 4.92
CA GLY A 27 3.75 -0.76 4.88
C GLY A 27 3.61 -1.37 6.27
N LEU A 28 4.61 -1.16 7.13
CA LEU A 28 4.57 -1.61 8.53
C LEU A 28 3.49 -0.87 9.33
N ALA A 29 3.37 0.44 9.14
CA ALA A 29 2.33 1.24 9.81
C ALA A 29 0.92 0.75 9.45
N MET A 30 0.66 0.47 8.17
CA MET A 30 -0.63 -0.09 7.74
C MET A 30 -0.87 -1.48 8.30
N ALA A 31 0.16 -2.35 8.32
CA ALA A 31 0.06 -3.68 8.91
C ALA A 31 -0.31 -3.62 10.40
N ALA A 32 0.34 -2.73 11.16
CA ALA A 32 0.02 -2.47 12.56
C ALA A 32 -1.43 -1.96 12.71
N GLY A 33 -1.87 -1.05 11.87
CA GLY A 33 -3.26 -0.57 11.84
C GLY A 33 -4.26 -1.71 11.59
N LEU A 34 -4.03 -2.57 10.59
CA LEU A 34 -4.91 -3.70 10.30
C LEU A 34 -4.92 -4.74 11.44
N ALA A 35 -3.76 -5.03 12.02
CA ALA A 35 -3.65 -5.94 13.17
C ALA A 35 -4.39 -5.38 14.40
N SER A 36 -4.30 -4.08 14.67
CA SER A 36 -5.04 -3.41 15.74
C SER A 36 -6.56 -3.47 15.55
N ALA A 37 -7.01 -3.50 14.29
CA ALA A 37 -8.43 -3.68 13.93
C ALA A 37 -8.87 -5.15 13.89
N GLY A 38 -7.99 -6.11 14.19
CA GLY A 38 -8.32 -7.52 14.35
C GLY A 38 -7.83 -8.46 13.25
N ALA A 39 -7.17 -7.97 12.19
CA ALA A 39 -6.68 -8.82 11.10
C ALA A 39 -5.43 -9.62 11.49
N ASP A 40 -5.30 -10.83 10.95
CA ASP A 40 -4.01 -11.51 10.81
C ASP A 40 -3.25 -10.92 9.62
N VAL A 41 -1.91 -10.86 9.67
CA VAL A 41 -1.13 -10.17 8.63
C VAL A 41 0.04 -11.00 8.11
N VAL A 42 0.28 -10.91 6.81
CA VAL A 42 1.48 -11.37 6.13
C VAL A 42 2.23 -10.16 5.63
N LEU A 43 3.47 -10.02 6.03
CA LEU A 43 4.37 -8.98 5.56
C LEU A 43 5.36 -9.56 4.56
N THR A 44 5.64 -8.82 3.48
CA THR A 44 6.73 -9.24 2.59
C THR A 44 7.78 -8.16 2.41
N SER A 45 9.03 -8.56 2.27
CA SER A 45 10.13 -7.70 1.84
C SER A 45 11.26 -8.53 1.20
N ARG A 46 12.23 -7.86 0.57
CA ARG A 46 13.41 -8.52 -0.02
C ARG A 46 14.38 -9.04 1.03
N THR A 47 14.36 -8.51 2.24
CA THR A 47 15.26 -8.88 3.33
C THR A 47 14.49 -9.72 4.35
N GLU A 48 14.81 -11.02 4.42
CA GLU A 48 14.12 -11.98 5.29
C GLU A 48 14.20 -11.59 6.78
N SER A 49 15.38 -11.20 7.26
CA SER A 49 15.55 -10.81 8.66
C SER A 49 14.71 -9.59 9.04
N GLU A 50 14.67 -8.56 8.18
CA GLU A 50 13.86 -7.35 8.44
C GLU A 50 12.37 -7.69 8.53
N VAL A 51 11.87 -8.50 7.61
CA VAL A 51 10.42 -8.79 7.56
C VAL A 51 10.00 -9.74 8.66
N SER A 52 10.86 -10.69 9.04
CA SER A 52 10.59 -11.60 10.17
C SER A 52 10.54 -10.86 11.49
N THR A 53 11.48 -9.93 11.72
CA THR A 53 11.48 -9.06 12.92
C THR A 53 10.20 -8.21 12.97
N ALA A 54 9.87 -7.52 11.88
CA ALA A 54 8.68 -6.67 11.81
C ALA A 54 7.38 -7.46 12.06
N ALA A 55 7.29 -8.68 11.53
CA ALA A 55 6.14 -9.54 11.77
C ALA A 55 6.04 -9.96 13.25
N ALA A 56 7.16 -10.32 13.87
CA ALA A 56 7.19 -10.68 15.29
C ALA A 56 6.75 -9.50 16.18
N GLU A 57 7.22 -8.29 15.91
CA GLU A 57 6.83 -7.07 16.62
C GLU A 57 5.32 -6.80 16.50
N VAL A 58 4.75 -6.94 15.30
CA VAL A 58 3.30 -6.78 15.09
C VAL A 58 2.51 -7.85 15.83
N ALA A 59 2.97 -9.12 15.80
CA ALA A 59 2.33 -10.21 16.52
C ALA A 59 2.31 -9.98 18.03
N GLU A 60 3.44 -9.56 18.59
CA GLU A 60 3.58 -9.26 20.02
C GLU A 60 2.69 -8.08 20.45
N GLN A 61 2.73 -6.99 19.68
CA GLN A 61 2.03 -5.76 20.03
C GLN A 61 0.50 -5.93 20.01
N PHE A 62 -0.04 -6.69 19.04
CA PHE A 62 -1.49 -6.75 18.83
C PHE A 62 -2.13 -8.11 19.15
N GLY A 63 -1.33 -9.10 19.51
CA GLY A 63 -1.84 -10.45 19.81
C GLY A 63 -2.49 -11.13 18.60
N LYS A 64 -2.04 -10.80 17.38
CA LYS A 64 -2.53 -11.37 16.13
C LYS A 64 -1.47 -12.26 15.49
N ARG A 65 -1.90 -13.19 14.63
CA ARG A 65 -0.92 -13.94 13.83
C ARG A 65 -0.29 -12.99 12.81
N ALA A 66 1.04 -12.93 12.82
CA ALA A 66 1.78 -12.19 11.83
C ALA A 66 2.96 -13.04 11.34
N ILE A 67 3.16 -13.11 10.02
CA ILE A 67 4.29 -13.83 9.42
C ILE A 67 5.03 -12.93 8.44
N GLY A 68 6.36 -13.05 8.42
CA GLY A 68 7.23 -12.39 7.47
C GLY A 68 7.68 -13.36 6.37
N LEU A 69 7.55 -12.98 5.11
CA LEU A 69 7.97 -13.78 3.96
C LEU A 69 8.91 -12.97 3.06
N GLN A 70 10.05 -13.54 2.70
CA GLN A 70 10.93 -12.92 1.73
C GLN A 70 10.32 -12.96 0.34
N ALA A 71 10.29 -11.82 -0.36
CA ALA A 71 9.85 -11.73 -1.74
C ALA A 71 10.37 -10.49 -2.45
N ASP A 72 10.68 -10.63 -3.73
CA ASP A 72 10.81 -9.53 -4.68
C ASP A 72 9.54 -9.44 -5.53
N VAL A 73 8.79 -8.34 -5.37
CA VAL A 73 7.53 -8.14 -6.11
C VAL A 73 7.72 -8.02 -7.63
N SER A 74 8.95 -7.75 -8.10
CA SER A 74 9.29 -7.75 -9.53
C SER A 74 9.50 -9.15 -10.12
N ALA A 75 9.54 -10.19 -9.27
CA ALA A 75 9.72 -11.58 -9.66
C ALA A 75 8.36 -12.32 -9.64
N PRO A 76 7.84 -12.77 -10.81
CA PRO A 76 6.54 -13.45 -10.88
C PRO A 76 6.43 -14.70 -10.00
N ASP A 77 7.53 -15.46 -9.88
CA ASP A 77 7.55 -16.68 -9.07
C ASP A 77 7.46 -16.38 -7.58
N ASP A 78 8.11 -15.32 -7.11
CA ASP A 78 8.02 -14.86 -5.73
C ASP A 78 6.59 -14.41 -5.40
N CYS A 79 5.94 -13.65 -6.30
CA CYS A 79 4.56 -13.22 -6.10
C CYS A 79 3.60 -14.41 -5.95
N ARG A 80 3.75 -15.45 -6.80
CA ARG A 80 2.94 -16.68 -6.67
C ARG A 80 3.23 -17.41 -5.37
N ARG A 81 4.51 -17.62 -5.06
CA ARG A 81 4.94 -18.33 -3.85
C ARG A 81 4.43 -17.70 -2.57
N VAL A 82 4.54 -16.38 -2.41
CA VAL A 82 4.08 -15.72 -1.18
C VAL A 82 2.56 -15.74 -1.04
N VAL A 83 1.82 -15.70 -2.14
CA VAL A 83 0.35 -15.85 -2.12
C VAL A 83 -0.05 -17.26 -1.70
N GLU A 84 0.62 -18.29 -2.19
CA GLU A 84 0.41 -19.67 -1.78
C GLU A 84 0.73 -19.85 -0.29
N GLN A 85 1.92 -19.44 0.15
CA GLN A 85 2.32 -19.53 1.56
C GLN A 85 1.39 -18.76 2.50
N ALA A 86 0.93 -17.59 2.11
CA ALA A 86 -0.04 -16.82 2.88
C ALA A 86 -1.41 -17.53 2.96
N SER A 87 -1.85 -18.11 1.83
CA SER A 87 -3.09 -18.90 1.79
C SER A 87 -3.00 -20.14 2.65
N ASP A 88 -1.88 -20.85 2.62
CA ASP A 88 -1.66 -22.06 3.43
C ASP A 88 -1.64 -21.72 4.93
N ALA A 89 -0.99 -20.62 5.31
CA ALA A 89 -0.87 -20.21 6.71
C ALA A 89 -2.19 -19.73 7.31
N PHE A 90 -3.02 -19.03 6.56
CA PHE A 90 -4.24 -18.39 7.08
C PHE A 90 -5.55 -18.94 6.49
N GLY A 91 -5.46 -19.85 5.51
CA GLY A 91 -6.61 -20.45 4.83
C GLY A 91 -7.24 -19.54 3.78
N LYS A 92 -6.82 -18.27 3.68
CA LYS A 92 -7.37 -17.26 2.78
C LYS A 92 -6.52 -15.99 2.73
N ILE A 93 -6.80 -15.12 1.76
CA ILE A 93 -6.31 -13.74 1.70
C ILE A 93 -7.52 -12.84 1.40
N ASP A 94 -7.95 -12.08 2.39
CA ASP A 94 -9.09 -11.14 2.28
C ASP A 94 -8.64 -9.76 1.78
N ILE A 95 -7.41 -9.34 2.12
CA ILE A 95 -6.90 -7.99 1.88
C ILE A 95 -5.51 -8.10 1.25
N LEU A 96 -5.30 -7.34 0.16
CA LEU A 96 -3.98 -7.12 -0.43
C LEU A 96 -3.65 -5.63 -0.36
N ILE A 97 -2.51 -5.29 0.26
CA ILE A 97 -1.93 -3.95 0.17
C ILE A 97 -0.66 -4.01 -0.67
N ASN A 98 -0.74 -3.47 -1.88
CA ASN A 98 0.40 -3.27 -2.77
C ASN A 98 1.15 -2.00 -2.38
N ASN A 99 2.11 -2.13 -1.44
CA ASN A 99 2.85 -0.99 -0.91
C ASN A 99 4.31 -0.95 -1.36
N ALA A 100 4.92 -2.09 -1.69
CA ALA A 100 6.32 -2.11 -2.15
C ALA A 100 6.55 -1.10 -3.28
N GLY A 101 7.61 -0.32 -3.15
CA GLY A 101 7.93 0.70 -4.14
C GLY A 101 9.26 1.39 -3.86
N ILE A 102 9.82 1.98 -4.90
CA ILE A 102 11.04 2.79 -4.86
C ILE A 102 10.79 4.15 -5.51
N ASN A 103 11.67 5.09 -5.23
CA ASN A 103 11.66 6.43 -5.82
C ASN A 103 13.07 6.80 -6.27
N THR A 104 13.19 7.22 -7.52
CA THR A 104 14.41 7.77 -8.10
C THR A 104 14.23 9.25 -8.36
N ARG A 105 15.26 10.04 -8.10
CA ARG A 105 15.26 11.51 -8.18
C ARG A 105 16.35 11.97 -9.12
N GLY A 106 16.03 12.87 -10.04
CA GLY A 106 16.95 13.45 -11.00
C GLY A 106 16.19 14.11 -12.14
N SER A 107 16.88 14.97 -12.88
CA SER A 107 16.35 15.56 -14.12
C SER A 107 16.22 14.49 -15.20
N ILE A 108 15.40 14.76 -16.22
CA ILE A 108 15.21 13.81 -17.34
C ILE A 108 16.51 13.54 -18.12
N GLU A 109 17.46 14.46 -18.07
CA GLU A 109 18.74 14.38 -18.75
C GLU A 109 19.77 13.55 -17.97
N GLU A 110 19.63 13.50 -16.64
CA GLU A 110 20.55 12.79 -15.74
C GLU A 110 20.15 11.34 -15.48
N LEU A 111 18.83 11.07 -15.47
CA LEU A 111 18.32 9.73 -15.17
C LEU A 111 18.58 8.76 -16.31
N THR A 112 19.10 7.57 -15.96
CA THR A 112 19.31 6.50 -16.93
C THR A 112 18.01 5.76 -17.23
N TYR A 113 17.99 5.06 -18.37
CA TYR A 113 16.86 4.22 -18.73
C TYR A 113 16.69 3.05 -17.77
N GLU A 114 17.77 2.51 -17.24
CA GLU A 114 17.78 1.42 -16.25
C GLU A 114 17.14 1.85 -14.92
N GLU A 115 17.40 3.07 -14.48
CA GLU A 115 16.73 3.65 -13.29
C GLU A 115 15.25 3.80 -13.53
N PHE A 116 14.83 4.32 -14.69
CA PHE A 116 13.42 4.38 -15.07
C PHE A 116 12.77 2.99 -15.05
N GLN A 117 13.36 2.01 -15.74
CA GLN A 117 12.87 0.63 -15.78
C GLN A 117 12.81 -0.02 -14.40
N SER A 118 13.77 0.26 -13.53
CA SER A 118 13.77 -0.27 -12.16
C SER A 118 12.56 0.21 -11.36
N VAL A 119 12.20 1.49 -11.52
CA VAL A 119 10.99 2.05 -10.89
C VAL A 119 9.73 1.40 -11.45
N GLU A 120 9.62 1.26 -12.77
CA GLU A 120 8.43 0.64 -13.40
C GLU A 120 8.27 -0.83 -12.97
N ARG A 121 9.33 -1.63 -12.98
CA ARG A 121 9.29 -3.04 -12.57
C ARG A 121 8.80 -3.23 -11.14
N ILE A 122 9.24 -2.39 -10.21
CA ILE A 122 8.84 -2.53 -8.81
C ILE A 122 7.47 -1.91 -8.56
N ASN A 123 7.26 -0.67 -9.03
CA ASN A 123 6.07 0.10 -8.68
C ASN A 123 4.84 -0.25 -9.51
N VAL A 124 5.02 -0.78 -10.73
CA VAL A 124 3.92 -1.10 -11.66
C VAL A 124 3.77 -2.60 -11.84
N ASP A 125 4.83 -3.29 -12.35
CA ASP A 125 4.75 -4.72 -12.58
C ASP A 125 4.48 -5.47 -11.28
N GLY A 126 5.14 -5.07 -10.17
CA GLY A 126 4.92 -5.66 -8.86
C GLY A 126 3.47 -5.58 -8.39
N VAL A 127 2.81 -4.43 -8.57
CA VAL A 127 1.38 -4.24 -8.25
C VAL A 127 0.51 -5.17 -9.09
N TRP A 128 0.78 -5.24 -10.39
CA TRP A 128 0.03 -6.08 -11.31
C TRP A 128 0.24 -7.58 -11.02
N LEU A 129 1.48 -8.01 -10.78
CA LEU A 129 1.83 -9.40 -10.47
C LEU A 129 1.16 -9.89 -9.19
N MET A 130 1.20 -9.09 -8.13
CA MET A 130 0.56 -9.42 -6.87
C MET A 130 -0.96 -9.49 -7.01
N ALA A 131 -1.58 -8.52 -7.71
CA ALA A 131 -3.02 -8.57 -7.99
C ALA A 131 -3.39 -9.82 -8.81
N LYS A 132 -2.62 -10.13 -9.86
CA LYS A 132 -2.81 -11.34 -10.67
C LYS A 132 -2.73 -12.63 -9.85
N ALA A 133 -1.83 -12.70 -8.88
CA ALA A 133 -1.66 -13.88 -8.03
C ALA A 133 -2.80 -14.03 -7.00
N VAL A 134 -3.27 -12.92 -6.40
CA VAL A 134 -4.28 -12.95 -5.32
C VAL A 134 -5.71 -13.04 -5.84
N VAL A 135 -6.04 -12.40 -6.96
CA VAL A 135 -7.42 -12.29 -7.47
C VAL A 135 -8.13 -13.63 -7.63
N PRO A 136 -7.51 -14.72 -8.14
CA PRO A 136 -8.19 -16.03 -8.21
C PRO A 136 -8.69 -16.53 -6.85
N LYS A 137 -7.87 -16.38 -5.79
CA LYS A 137 -8.22 -16.78 -4.41
C LYS A 137 -9.36 -15.91 -3.84
N MET A 138 -9.32 -14.61 -4.08
CA MET A 138 -10.39 -13.70 -3.67
C MET A 138 -11.70 -13.96 -4.42
N LYS A 139 -11.65 -14.30 -5.70
CA LYS A 139 -12.85 -14.70 -6.50
C LYS A 139 -13.48 -15.96 -5.97
N GLU A 140 -12.68 -16.99 -5.65
CA GLU A 140 -13.14 -18.23 -5.06
C GLU A 140 -13.84 -17.99 -3.71
N ALA A 141 -13.30 -17.08 -2.89
CA ALA A 141 -13.89 -16.68 -1.61
C ALA A 141 -15.11 -15.73 -1.74
N GLY A 142 -15.36 -15.15 -2.91
CA GLY A 142 -16.40 -14.14 -3.14
C GLY A 142 -16.18 -12.84 -2.36
N TYR A 143 -14.95 -12.57 -1.94
CA TYR A 143 -14.57 -11.39 -1.14
C TYR A 143 -13.13 -10.98 -1.39
N GLY A 144 -12.89 -9.67 -1.47
CA GLY A 144 -11.53 -9.13 -1.55
C GLY A 144 -11.48 -7.62 -1.37
N ARG A 145 -10.36 -7.15 -0.84
CA ARG A 145 -10.01 -5.73 -0.74
C ARG A 145 -8.60 -5.53 -1.28
N ILE A 146 -8.47 -4.91 -2.44
CA ILE A 146 -7.17 -4.56 -3.03
C ILE A 146 -6.94 -3.07 -2.79
N ILE A 147 -5.83 -2.76 -2.15
CA ILE A 147 -5.41 -1.39 -1.80
C ILE A 147 -4.05 -1.15 -2.43
N ASN A 148 -4.00 -0.27 -3.42
CA ASN A 148 -2.77 0.08 -4.10
C ASN A 148 -2.18 1.37 -3.51
N MET A 149 -0.90 1.37 -3.18
CA MET A 149 -0.20 2.57 -2.75
C MET A 149 0.23 3.38 -3.98
N ALA A 150 -0.63 4.33 -4.36
CA ALA A 150 -0.28 5.33 -5.35
C ALA A 150 0.57 6.46 -4.71
N SER A 151 0.30 7.69 -5.01
CA SER A 151 0.91 8.90 -4.45
C SER A 151 0.10 10.10 -4.90
N THR A 152 0.23 11.24 -4.22
CA THR A 152 -0.14 12.54 -4.79
C THR A 152 0.50 12.76 -6.15
N LEU A 153 1.75 12.27 -6.35
CA LEU A 153 2.46 12.36 -7.64
C LEU A 153 1.90 11.42 -8.73
N GLY A 154 0.90 10.62 -8.42
CA GLY A 154 0.10 9.91 -9.43
C GLY A 154 -1.01 10.77 -10.04
N VAL A 155 -1.32 11.93 -9.45
CA VAL A 155 -2.39 12.85 -9.90
C VAL A 155 -1.88 14.27 -10.17
N VAL A 156 -0.74 14.67 -9.62
CA VAL A 156 -0.05 15.94 -9.90
C VAL A 156 1.41 15.69 -10.23
N GLY A 157 2.01 16.60 -11.02
CA GLY A 157 3.43 16.52 -11.37
C GLY A 157 4.34 17.14 -10.32
N LEU A 158 5.58 16.68 -10.29
CA LEU A 158 6.68 17.31 -9.57
C LEU A 158 7.96 17.17 -10.38
N SER A 159 8.72 18.26 -10.50
CA SER A 159 10.01 18.25 -11.22
C SER A 159 10.97 17.23 -10.61
N ASN A 160 11.86 16.67 -11.44
CA ASN A 160 12.86 15.68 -11.04
C ASN A 160 12.26 14.38 -10.44
N ARG A 161 11.06 13.98 -10.90
CA ARG A 161 10.34 12.80 -10.43
C ARG A 161 9.67 12.02 -11.56
N THR A 162 10.13 12.16 -12.79
CA THR A 162 9.47 11.56 -13.96
C THR A 162 9.24 10.05 -13.81
N PRO A 163 10.21 9.19 -13.41
CA PRO A 163 9.95 7.76 -13.27
C PRO A 163 8.90 7.47 -12.19
N TYR A 164 9.03 8.12 -11.04
CA TYR A 164 8.12 7.88 -9.93
C TYR A 164 6.70 8.37 -10.22
N ALA A 165 6.53 9.58 -10.75
CA ALA A 165 5.23 10.12 -11.10
C ALA A 165 4.55 9.28 -12.19
N THR A 166 5.31 8.83 -13.22
CA THR A 166 4.82 7.91 -14.25
C THR A 166 4.31 6.63 -13.63
N SER A 167 5.11 5.97 -12.79
CA SER A 167 4.72 4.72 -12.14
C SER A 167 3.48 4.88 -11.25
N LYS A 168 3.37 5.98 -10.51
CA LYS A 168 2.21 6.22 -9.63
C LYS A 168 0.96 6.63 -10.39
N GLY A 169 1.09 7.30 -11.54
CA GLY A 169 0.01 7.52 -12.50
C GLY A 169 -0.49 6.21 -13.11
N ALA A 170 0.41 5.29 -13.45
CA ALA A 170 0.06 3.95 -13.92
C ALA A 170 -0.72 3.17 -12.85
N VAL A 171 -0.30 3.20 -11.58
CA VAL A 171 -1.02 2.56 -10.46
C VAL A 171 -2.42 3.16 -10.27
N VAL A 172 -2.57 4.48 -10.39
CA VAL A 172 -3.88 5.15 -10.36
C VAL A 172 -4.82 4.59 -11.43
N GLN A 173 -4.36 4.49 -12.67
CA GLN A 173 -5.21 4.00 -13.75
C GLN A 173 -5.44 2.48 -13.68
N MET A 174 -4.43 1.71 -13.26
CA MET A 174 -4.57 0.27 -12.98
C MET A 174 -5.62 0.01 -11.90
N THR A 175 -5.67 0.83 -10.85
CA THR A 175 -6.69 0.73 -9.79
C THR A 175 -8.11 0.87 -10.35
N ARG A 176 -8.33 1.83 -11.25
CA ARG A 176 -9.65 2.03 -11.88
C ARG A 176 -10.02 0.86 -12.80
N ALA A 177 -9.08 0.37 -13.60
CA ALA A 177 -9.32 -0.77 -14.49
C ALA A 177 -9.66 -2.03 -13.70
N LEU A 178 -8.87 -2.38 -12.68
CA LEU A 178 -9.13 -3.52 -11.80
C LEU A 178 -10.47 -3.38 -11.05
N ALA A 179 -10.84 -2.19 -10.63
CA ALA A 179 -12.12 -1.94 -9.97
C ALA A 179 -13.31 -2.32 -10.86
N LEU A 180 -13.24 -1.96 -12.15
CA LEU A 180 -14.28 -2.29 -13.13
C LEU A 180 -14.29 -3.79 -13.46
N GLU A 181 -13.13 -4.41 -13.66
CA GLU A 181 -13.00 -5.85 -13.94
C GLU A 181 -13.54 -6.71 -12.79
N LEU A 182 -13.40 -6.26 -11.56
CA LEU A 182 -13.71 -7.03 -10.37
C LEU A 182 -15.07 -6.69 -9.73
N ALA A 183 -15.78 -5.70 -10.23
CA ALA A 183 -17.01 -5.17 -9.63
C ALA A 183 -18.08 -6.23 -9.32
N ALA A 184 -18.25 -7.24 -10.19
CA ALA A 184 -19.24 -8.30 -10.02
C ALA A 184 -18.78 -9.48 -9.13
N THR A 185 -17.57 -9.41 -8.55
CA THR A 185 -16.93 -10.55 -7.86
C THR A 185 -16.87 -10.41 -6.34
N GLY A 186 -17.44 -9.35 -5.77
CA GLY A 186 -17.33 -9.06 -4.34
C GLY A 186 -15.98 -8.44 -3.93
N ILE A 187 -15.11 -8.15 -4.91
CA ILE A 187 -13.78 -7.55 -4.70
C ILE A 187 -13.85 -6.05 -5.00
N THR A 188 -13.31 -5.23 -4.11
CA THR A 188 -13.09 -3.80 -4.38
C THR A 188 -11.60 -3.52 -4.58
N CYS A 189 -11.29 -2.57 -5.46
CA CYS A 189 -9.93 -2.11 -5.71
C CYS A 189 -9.87 -0.59 -5.58
N ASN A 190 -9.08 -0.08 -4.64
CA ASN A 190 -8.94 1.34 -4.37
C ASN A 190 -7.45 1.71 -4.20
N ALA A 191 -7.13 2.99 -4.28
CA ALA A 191 -5.78 3.48 -4.02
C ALA A 191 -5.76 4.45 -2.83
N ILE A 192 -4.69 4.37 -2.03
CA ILE A 192 -4.29 5.44 -1.13
C ILE A 192 -3.24 6.27 -1.87
N CYS A 193 -3.38 7.60 -1.80
CA CYS A 193 -2.46 8.55 -2.40
C CYS A 193 -1.80 9.40 -1.30
N PRO A 194 -0.72 8.91 -0.68
CA PRO A 194 -0.02 9.67 0.35
C PRO A 194 0.66 10.91 -0.22
N GLY A 195 0.64 11.99 0.55
CA GLY A 195 1.55 13.12 0.41
C GLY A 195 2.91 12.85 1.04
N PRO A 196 3.60 13.90 1.49
CA PRO A 196 4.89 13.77 2.15
C PRO A 196 4.73 13.21 3.58
N PHE A 197 5.13 11.96 3.77
CA PHE A 197 5.24 11.31 5.08
C PHE A 197 6.70 11.21 5.51
N LEU A 198 6.96 11.28 6.81
CA LEU A 198 8.30 11.10 7.39
C LEU A 198 8.68 9.62 7.41
N THR A 199 8.83 9.04 6.22
CA THR A 199 9.26 7.66 6.03
C THR A 199 10.78 7.52 6.13
N PRO A 200 11.34 6.30 6.35
CA PRO A 200 12.78 6.06 6.22
C PRO A 200 13.38 6.56 4.90
N MET A 201 12.59 6.60 3.84
CA MET A 201 12.98 7.15 2.53
C MET A 201 13.17 8.68 2.56
N ASN A 202 12.45 9.39 3.42
CA ASN A 202 12.43 10.85 3.50
C ASN A 202 13.21 11.42 4.69
N VAL A 203 13.47 10.62 5.74
CA VAL A 203 14.28 11.04 6.91
C VAL A 203 15.61 11.68 6.51
N PRO A 204 16.40 11.15 5.54
CA PRO A 204 17.69 11.75 5.19
C PRO A 204 17.62 13.18 4.64
N ILE A 205 16.45 13.60 4.17
CA ILE A 205 16.22 14.92 3.57
C ILE A 205 15.26 15.79 4.40
N ALA A 206 14.76 15.25 5.52
CA ALA A 206 13.69 15.91 6.28
C ALA A 206 14.13 17.22 6.94
N ASP A 207 15.40 17.32 7.30
CA ASP A 207 15.98 18.49 7.97
C ASP A 207 16.63 19.50 7.02
N ASP A 208 16.72 19.16 5.71
CA ASP A 208 17.21 20.10 4.71
C ASP A 208 16.25 21.28 4.51
N GLU A 209 16.73 22.51 4.68
CA GLU A 209 15.90 23.71 4.62
C GLU A 209 15.23 23.93 3.25
N GLN A 210 15.92 23.56 2.16
CA GLN A 210 15.32 23.65 0.82
C GLN A 210 14.21 22.64 0.64
N THR A 211 14.41 21.43 1.12
CA THR A 211 13.41 20.35 1.11
C THR A 211 12.21 20.71 1.97
N LYS A 212 12.40 21.26 3.17
CA LYS A 212 11.32 21.76 4.02
C LYS A 212 10.51 22.82 3.30
N LYS A 213 11.15 23.85 2.78
CA LYS A 213 10.49 24.94 2.05
C LYS A 213 9.73 24.44 0.83
N PHE A 214 10.30 23.51 0.08
CA PHE A 214 9.74 23.04 -1.18
C PHE A 214 8.66 21.97 -0.98
N ILE A 215 8.88 21.02 -0.08
CA ILE A 215 7.94 19.89 0.16
C ILE A 215 6.93 20.26 1.23
N VAL A 216 7.40 20.64 2.44
CA VAL A 216 6.50 20.94 3.55
C VAL A 216 5.73 22.24 3.33
N GLY A 217 6.37 23.25 2.74
CA GLY A 217 5.70 24.52 2.37
C GLY A 217 4.61 24.38 1.30
N ALA A 218 4.57 23.25 0.57
CA ALA A 218 3.48 22.93 -0.33
C ALA A 218 2.30 22.17 0.36
N VAL A 219 2.49 21.66 1.59
CA VAL A 219 1.46 20.99 2.39
C VAL A 219 0.63 22.04 3.14
N ALA A 220 -0.69 22.00 3.02
CA ALA A 220 -1.54 22.98 3.72
C ALA A 220 -1.45 22.88 5.25
N LEU A 221 -1.17 21.68 5.80
CA LEU A 221 -0.93 21.47 7.22
C LEU A 221 0.50 21.83 7.67
N GLU A 222 1.38 22.28 6.77
CA GLU A 222 2.74 22.77 7.02
C GLU A 222 3.63 21.82 7.83
N ARG A 223 3.43 20.50 7.66
CA ARG A 223 4.22 19.45 8.31
C ARG A 223 4.27 18.18 7.51
N TRP A 224 5.21 17.31 7.85
CA TRP A 224 5.21 15.93 7.39
C TRP A 224 4.06 15.14 8.01
N GLY A 225 3.47 14.23 7.23
CA GLY A 225 2.59 13.20 7.77
C GLY A 225 3.37 12.23 8.67
N GLN A 226 2.74 11.79 9.76
CA GLN A 226 3.28 10.79 10.66
C GLN A 226 2.80 9.39 10.26
N MET A 227 3.56 8.34 10.61
CA MET A 227 3.26 6.97 10.17
C MET A 227 1.86 6.49 10.60
N GLU A 228 1.42 6.84 11.80
CA GLU A 228 0.12 6.46 12.34
C GLU A 228 -1.05 7.08 11.56
N GLU A 229 -0.84 8.21 10.87
CA GLU A 229 -1.91 8.92 10.14
C GLU A 229 -2.35 8.19 8.86
N ILE A 230 -1.60 7.17 8.39
CA ILE A 230 -2.00 6.33 7.26
C ILE A 230 -2.93 5.18 7.67
N GLN A 231 -2.91 4.79 8.97
CA GLN A 231 -3.60 3.59 9.46
C GLN A 231 -5.11 3.66 9.25
N GLY A 232 -5.73 4.81 9.56
CA GLY A 232 -7.17 5.00 9.40
C GLY A 232 -7.65 4.80 7.95
N ALA A 233 -6.88 5.29 6.99
CA ALA A 233 -7.16 5.10 5.56
C ALA A 233 -7.06 3.61 5.16
N ALA A 234 -6.05 2.90 5.65
CA ALA A 234 -5.88 1.47 5.40
C ALA A 234 -7.03 0.65 6.01
N ILE A 235 -7.40 0.90 7.27
CA ILE A 235 -8.52 0.22 7.94
C ILE A 235 -9.84 0.48 7.20
N LEU A 236 -10.11 1.73 6.80
CA LEU A 236 -11.31 2.08 6.03
C LEU A 236 -11.40 1.22 4.76
N LEU A 237 -10.36 1.25 3.91
CA LEU A 237 -10.39 0.56 2.62
C LEU A 237 -10.33 -0.97 2.75
N ALA A 238 -9.77 -1.51 3.83
CA ALA A 238 -9.71 -2.93 4.12
C ALA A 238 -11.02 -3.51 4.67
N SER A 239 -11.90 -2.68 5.18
CA SER A 239 -13.06 -3.09 5.99
C SER A 239 -14.38 -3.09 5.22
N GLY A 240 -15.47 -3.44 5.93
CA GLY A 240 -16.84 -3.34 5.44
C GLY A 240 -17.30 -1.88 5.25
N ALA A 241 -16.65 -0.92 5.94
CA ALA A 241 -16.99 0.50 5.84
C ALA A 241 -16.80 1.08 4.43
N SER A 242 -15.94 0.46 3.61
CA SER A 242 -15.70 0.84 2.22
C SER A 242 -16.38 -0.08 1.20
N SER A 243 -17.37 -0.88 1.58
CA SER A 243 -18.00 -1.87 0.69
C SER A 243 -18.64 -1.28 -0.58
N TYR A 244 -18.93 0.02 -0.58
CA TYR A 244 -19.47 0.76 -1.74
C TYR A 244 -18.41 1.68 -2.39
N MET A 245 -17.12 1.46 -2.07
CA MET A 245 -15.99 2.19 -2.65
C MET A 245 -15.18 1.25 -3.53
N THR A 246 -15.10 1.55 -4.83
CA THR A 246 -14.20 0.88 -5.77
C THR A 246 -13.74 1.86 -6.84
N GLY A 247 -12.48 1.76 -7.29
CA GLY A 247 -11.86 2.71 -8.21
C GLY A 247 -11.51 4.07 -7.61
N SER A 248 -11.68 4.23 -6.30
CA SER A 248 -11.47 5.49 -5.60
C SER A 248 -9.99 5.76 -5.31
N LEU A 249 -9.66 7.06 -5.28
CA LEU A 249 -8.35 7.57 -4.85
C LEU A 249 -8.55 8.30 -3.52
N LEU A 250 -8.00 7.76 -2.44
CA LEU A 250 -8.07 8.35 -1.12
C LEU A 250 -6.81 9.17 -0.84
N MET A 251 -6.92 10.49 -0.91
CA MET A 251 -5.83 11.41 -0.60
C MET A 251 -5.57 11.43 0.90
N VAL A 252 -4.30 11.23 1.30
CA VAL A 252 -3.82 11.38 2.69
C VAL A 252 -2.55 12.21 2.61
N ASP A 253 -2.70 13.52 2.41
CA ASP A 253 -1.62 14.37 1.90
C ASP A 253 -1.45 15.72 2.60
N GLY A 254 -2.20 15.95 3.68
CA GLY A 254 -2.17 17.22 4.41
C GLY A 254 -2.60 18.43 3.58
N GLY A 255 -3.39 18.20 2.50
CA GLY A 255 -3.88 19.24 1.61
C GLY A 255 -2.89 19.62 0.49
N TRP A 256 -1.89 18.80 0.20
CA TRP A 256 -0.97 19.03 -0.93
C TRP A 256 -1.72 19.21 -2.24
N THR A 257 -2.70 18.35 -2.54
CA THR A 257 -3.47 18.38 -3.79
C THR A 257 -4.73 19.22 -3.77
N ALA A 258 -5.01 19.93 -2.69
CA ALA A 258 -6.22 20.75 -2.53
C ALA A 258 -6.12 22.13 -3.21
N ARG A 259 -5.10 22.39 -4.01
CA ARG A 259 -4.84 23.67 -4.70
C ARG A 259 -5.06 23.55 -6.20
#